data_973d6dd963b825eab3d67701e94d6732
#
_entry.id   973d6dd963b825eab3d67701e94d6732
#
_cell.length_a   1.000
_cell.length_b   1.000
_cell.length_c   1.000
_cell.angle_alpha   90.00
_cell.angle_beta   90.00
_cell.angle_gamma   90.00
#
_symmetry.space_group_name_H-M   'P 1'
#
loop_
_entity.id
_entity.type
_entity.pdbx_description
1 polymer ?
#
loop_
_entity_poly.entity_id
_entity_poly.type
_entity_poly.pdbx_seq_one_letter_code
_entity_poly.pdbx_strand_id
1 'polypeptide(L)'
;IINAYDSQKKDYIIPVKTCTVSVGRDTATTSGAAGLSISSSYTPLGSYSISSNGTAAKYSLKPMGEPDGSTVYARWASHVVGNVYFHAIAVGSQSHYALRASNYNKLGSAASAGCIRMTVADAKWLYDYAAVGSSVKIEKGNSKKPGPLGKAATIKIAESINYDPTDPSVPAATKKKDYKAGRISGYMTSKGKKVGY
;
A
#
# COMPACT_ATOMS: atom_id res chain seq x y z
N ILE A 1 -5.53 7.11 -6.51
CA ILE A 1 -6.46 8.12 -5.96
C ILE A 1 -7.62 7.39 -5.32
N ILE A 2 -8.11 7.89 -4.19
CA ILE A 2 -9.30 7.41 -3.51
C ILE A 2 -10.35 8.50 -3.62
N ASN A 3 -11.54 8.14 -4.09
CA ASN A 3 -12.66 9.07 -4.25
C ASN A 3 -13.79 8.73 -3.29
N ALA A 4 -14.44 9.75 -2.75
CA ALA A 4 -15.71 9.65 -2.04
C ALA A 4 -16.90 9.78 -3.00
N TYR A 5 -18.05 9.27 -2.55
CA TYR A 5 -19.30 9.33 -3.30
C TYR A 5 -19.87 10.75 -3.28
N ASP A 6 -20.23 11.28 -4.45
CA ASP A 6 -20.99 12.50 -4.61
C ASP A 6 -22.48 12.16 -4.78
N SER A 7 -23.29 12.46 -3.78
CA SER A 7 -24.72 12.14 -3.77
C SER A 7 -25.53 12.91 -4.82
N GLN A 8 -25.07 14.10 -5.23
CA GLN A 8 -25.74 14.91 -6.26
C GLN A 8 -25.46 14.36 -7.66
N LYS A 9 -24.21 13.95 -7.93
CA LYS A 9 -23.82 13.38 -9.22
C LYS A 9 -23.98 11.87 -9.28
N LYS A 10 -24.32 11.23 -8.15
CA LYS A 10 -24.52 9.78 -8.02
C LYS A 10 -23.29 8.96 -8.48
N ASP A 11 -22.09 9.47 -8.21
CA ASP A 11 -20.84 8.85 -8.64
C ASP A 11 -19.69 9.08 -7.62
N TYR A 12 -18.61 8.29 -7.71
CA TYR A 12 -17.41 8.36 -6.86
C TYR A 12 -16.37 9.31 -7.47
N ILE A 13 -16.61 10.60 -7.42
CA ILE A 13 -15.82 11.62 -8.12
C ILE A 13 -15.12 12.64 -7.22
N ILE A 14 -15.42 12.65 -5.90
CA ILE A 14 -14.78 13.58 -4.96
C ILE A 14 -13.43 13.02 -4.52
N PRO A 15 -12.28 13.55 -5.03
CA PRO A 15 -10.98 13.03 -4.64
C PRO A 15 -10.68 13.39 -3.18
N VAL A 16 -10.46 12.38 -2.34
CA VAL A 16 -10.23 12.57 -0.89
C VAL A 16 -8.81 12.20 -0.46
N LYS A 17 -8.14 11.33 -1.21
CA LYS A 17 -6.79 10.89 -0.85
C LYS A 17 -5.99 10.41 -2.07
N THR A 18 -4.70 10.73 -2.07
CA THR A 18 -3.71 10.12 -2.96
C THR A 18 -2.64 9.42 -2.14
N CYS A 19 -2.15 8.29 -2.64
CA CYS A 19 -1.12 7.48 -1.99
C CYS A 19 -0.07 7.07 -3.01
N THR A 20 1.18 7.00 -2.59
CA THR A 20 2.22 6.36 -3.37
C THR A 20 2.18 4.86 -3.12
N VAL A 21 2.14 4.07 -4.19
CA VAL A 21 2.04 2.61 -4.12
C VAL A 21 3.14 1.93 -4.91
N SER A 22 3.51 0.72 -4.54
CA SER A 22 4.25 -0.22 -5.38
C SER A 22 3.30 -1.27 -5.91
N VAL A 23 3.43 -1.57 -7.19
CA VAL A 23 2.63 -2.56 -7.91
C VAL A 23 3.50 -3.71 -8.41
N GLY A 24 2.92 -4.69 -9.07
CA GLY A 24 3.63 -5.81 -9.67
C GLY A 24 4.79 -5.36 -10.55
N ARG A 25 5.93 -6.09 -10.49
CA ARG A 25 7.13 -5.78 -11.28
C ARG A 25 6.97 -6.08 -12.77
N ASP A 26 6.07 -6.99 -13.13
CA ASP A 26 5.77 -7.30 -14.53
C ASP A 26 4.64 -6.41 -15.04
N THR A 27 4.69 -6.05 -16.30
CA THR A 27 3.65 -5.23 -16.91
C THR A 27 2.43 -6.07 -17.24
N ALA A 28 1.25 -5.70 -16.73
CA ALA A 28 -0.01 -6.30 -17.18
C ALA A 28 -0.28 -5.92 -18.64
N THR A 29 -0.42 -6.91 -19.49
CA THR A 29 -0.70 -6.72 -20.93
C THR A 29 -2.19 -6.84 -21.26
N THR A 30 -2.98 -7.45 -20.37
CA THR A 30 -4.41 -7.73 -20.57
C THR A 30 -5.23 -7.36 -19.35
N SER A 31 -6.48 -6.98 -19.56
CA SER A 31 -7.48 -6.82 -18.51
C SER A 31 -8.04 -8.19 -18.11
N GLY A 32 -8.30 -8.36 -16.82
CA GLY A 32 -9.01 -9.53 -16.30
C GLY A 32 -8.22 -10.36 -15.29
N ALA A 33 -8.97 -11.04 -14.42
CA ALA A 33 -8.45 -11.92 -13.37
C ALA A 33 -8.18 -13.34 -13.84
N ALA A 34 -8.58 -13.69 -15.08
CA ALA A 34 -8.44 -15.03 -15.61
C ALA A 34 -6.96 -15.37 -15.82
N GLY A 35 -6.48 -16.39 -15.12
CA GLY A 35 -5.15 -16.94 -15.34
C GLY A 35 -4.02 -16.23 -14.60
N LEU A 36 -4.23 -15.75 -13.36
CA LEU A 36 -3.14 -15.38 -12.46
C LEU A 36 -2.26 -16.62 -12.19
N SER A 37 -1.35 -16.88 -13.12
CA SER A 37 -0.30 -17.86 -12.89
C SER A 37 0.62 -17.36 -11.78
N ILE A 38 1.03 -18.26 -10.88
CA ILE A 38 1.98 -18.00 -9.81
C ILE A 38 3.33 -17.47 -10.36
N SER A 39 3.59 -17.69 -11.65
CA SER A 39 4.80 -17.24 -12.35
C SER A 39 4.79 -15.77 -12.79
N SER A 40 3.64 -15.09 -12.81
CA SER A 40 3.55 -13.69 -13.24
C SER A 40 3.38 -12.74 -12.05
N SER A 41 4.24 -11.75 -11.99
CA SER A 41 4.28 -10.74 -10.91
C SER A 41 3.66 -9.41 -11.36
N TYR A 42 2.47 -9.42 -11.94
CA TYR A 42 1.78 -8.21 -12.38
C TYR A 42 0.57 -7.88 -11.49
N THR A 43 0.22 -6.60 -11.44
CA THR A 43 -1.05 -6.15 -10.87
C THR A 43 -2.07 -6.08 -12.01
N PRO A 44 -3.16 -6.87 -11.99
CA PRO A 44 -4.08 -6.98 -13.13
C PRO A 44 -4.87 -5.69 -13.32
N LEU A 45 -4.99 -5.26 -14.60
CA LEU A 45 -5.84 -4.14 -14.98
C LEU A 45 -7.30 -4.58 -14.97
N GLY A 46 -8.20 -3.66 -14.60
CA GLY A 46 -9.64 -3.95 -14.62
C GLY A 46 -10.42 -3.23 -13.52
N SER A 47 -11.70 -3.59 -13.45
CA SER A 47 -12.62 -3.10 -12.41
C SER A 47 -12.94 -4.25 -11.46
N TYR A 48 -12.72 -4.02 -10.18
CA TYR A 48 -12.85 -4.98 -9.09
C TYR A 48 -13.61 -4.34 -7.93
N SER A 49 -13.72 -5.06 -6.83
CA SER A 49 -14.19 -4.53 -5.56
C SER A 49 -13.40 -5.13 -4.40
N ILE A 50 -13.37 -4.43 -3.28
CA ILE A 50 -12.89 -5.03 -2.02
C ILE A 50 -13.87 -6.14 -1.63
N SER A 51 -13.45 -7.40 -1.73
CA SER A 51 -14.30 -8.58 -1.56
C SER A 51 -13.57 -9.71 -0.83
N SER A 52 -14.30 -10.71 -0.35
CA SER A 52 -13.68 -11.88 0.27
C SER A 52 -12.93 -12.72 -0.77
N ASN A 53 -11.87 -13.37 -0.30
CA ASN A 53 -11.14 -14.39 -1.05
C ASN A 53 -11.37 -15.76 -0.37
N GLY A 54 -12.63 -16.18 -0.31
CA GLY A 54 -13.04 -17.41 0.32
C GLY A 54 -13.13 -17.39 1.85
N THR A 55 -12.36 -16.52 2.55
CA THR A 55 -12.38 -16.41 4.01
C THR A 55 -12.77 -15.03 4.49
N ALA A 56 -11.96 -14.01 4.20
CA ALA A 56 -12.26 -12.63 4.59
C ALA A 56 -11.79 -11.65 3.52
N ALA A 57 -12.47 -10.49 3.43
CA ALA A 57 -12.08 -9.39 2.55
C ALA A 57 -10.93 -8.56 3.13
N LYS A 58 -10.78 -8.54 4.44
CA LYS A 58 -9.83 -7.69 5.16
C LYS A 58 -9.14 -8.43 6.29
N TYR A 59 -7.86 -8.13 6.49
CA TYR A 59 -7.04 -8.69 7.55
C TYR A 59 -6.22 -7.56 8.21
N SER A 60 -6.25 -7.45 9.53
CA SER A 60 -5.35 -6.54 10.26
C SER A 60 -3.89 -6.98 10.12
N LEU A 61 -3.66 -8.30 10.05
CA LEU A 61 -2.38 -8.94 9.79
C LEU A 61 -2.62 -10.21 8.97
N LYS A 62 -2.02 -10.28 7.79
CA LYS A 62 -2.10 -11.43 6.89
C LYS A 62 -0.73 -12.06 6.68
N PRO A 63 -0.53 -13.34 7.04
CA PRO A 63 0.65 -14.08 6.60
C PRO A 63 0.57 -14.32 5.10
N MET A 64 1.68 -14.17 4.40
CA MET A 64 1.84 -14.40 2.97
C MET A 64 3.08 -15.26 2.73
N GLY A 65 2.94 -16.32 1.96
CA GLY A 65 4.06 -17.15 1.52
C GLY A 65 4.89 -16.46 0.44
N GLU A 66 6.20 -16.58 0.55
CA GLU A 66 7.15 -16.16 -0.48
C GLU A 66 7.61 -17.39 -1.30
N PRO A 67 8.13 -17.21 -2.53
CA PRO A 67 8.55 -18.31 -3.37
C PRO A 67 9.67 -19.18 -2.79
N ASP A 68 10.46 -18.66 -1.85
CA ASP A 68 11.52 -19.36 -1.14
C ASP A 68 11.01 -20.19 0.07
N GLY A 69 9.69 -20.27 0.25
CA GLY A 69 9.05 -20.97 1.37
C GLY A 69 8.98 -20.15 2.66
N SER A 70 9.56 -18.96 2.71
CA SER A 70 9.46 -18.08 3.88
C SER A 70 8.06 -17.44 3.98
N THR A 71 7.73 -16.95 5.18
CA THR A 71 6.50 -16.21 5.42
C THR A 71 6.81 -14.76 5.76
N VAL A 72 6.13 -13.85 5.09
CA VAL A 72 6.10 -12.42 5.42
C VAL A 72 4.72 -12.03 5.93
N TYR A 73 4.64 -10.90 6.61
CA TYR A 73 3.41 -10.45 7.26
C TYR A 73 3.01 -9.09 6.69
N ALA A 74 1.81 -9.05 6.11
CA ALA A 74 1.21 -7.84 5.53
C ALA A 74 0.14 -7.28 6.48
N ARG A 75 0.33 -6.03 6.94
CA ARG A 75 -0.65 -5.35 7.79
C ARG A 75 -1.68 -4.64 6.95
N TRP A 76 -2.90 -4.54 7.49
CA TRP A 76 -4.01 -3.79 6.92
C TRP A 76 -4.30 -4.22 5.49
N ALA A 77 -4.35 -5.54 5.28
CA ALA A 77 -4.58 -6.12 3.97
C ALA A 77 -6.07 -6.05 3.60
N SER A 78 -6.37 -5.57 2.38
CA SER A 78 -7.70 -5.55 1.79
C SER A 78 -7.64 -6.26 0.44
N HIS A 79 -8.41 -7.33 0.28
CA HIS A 79 -8.41 -8.17 -0.92
C HIS A 79 -9.07 -7.44 -2.10
N VAL A 80 -8.52 -7.64 -3.28
CA VAL A 80 -9.00 -7.05 -4.54
C VAL A 80 -9.40 -8.15 -5.53
N VAL A 81 -8.45 -9.01 -5.91
CA VAL A 81 -8.67 -10.06 -6.91
C VAL A 81 -7.59 -11.13 -6.81
N GLY A 82 -7.95 -12.40 -6.92
CA GLY A 82 -7.00 -13.53 -6.85
C GLY A 82 -6.15 -13.46 -5.58
N ASN A 83 -4.83 -13.33 -5.72
CA ASN A 83 -3.90 -13.14 -4.61
C ASN A 83 -3.43 -11.68 -4.45
N VAL A 84 -4.13 -10.72 -5.07
CA VAL A 84 -3.77 -9.30 -5.01
C VAL A 84 -4.52 -8.60 -3.88
N TYR A 85 -3.77 -7.93 -3.03
CA TYR A 85 -4.25 -7.15 -1.89
C TYR A 85 -3.65 -5.74 -1.92
N PHE A 86 -4.39 -4.77 -1.42
CA PHE A 86 -3.79 -3.57 -0.83
C PHE A 86 -3.24 -3.94 0.53
N HIS A 87 -2.02 -3.55 0.86
CA HIS A 87 -1.45 -3.79 2.20
C HIS A 87 -0.24 -2.89 2.47
N ALA A 88 0.14 -2.73 3.73
CA ALA A 88 1.41 -2.11 4.09
C ALA A 88 2.59 -2.93 3.56
N ILE A 89 3.76 -2.30 3.39
CA ILE A 89 4.98 -3.05 3.05
C ILE A 89 5.11 -4.25 3.99
N ALA A 90 5.22 -5.45 3.42
CA ALA A 90 5.34 -6.68 4.19
C ALA A 90 6.64 -6.71 4.99
N VAL A 91 6.57 -7.28 6.17
CA VAL A 91 7.65 -7.38 7.15
C VAL A 91 8.01 -8.85 7.44
N GLY A 92 9.25 -9.12 7.82
CA GLY A 92 9.75 -10.48 7.99
C GLY A 92 9.23 -11.22 9.25
N SER A 93 8.52 -10.54 10.15
CA SER A 93 7.86 -11.12 11.31
C SER A 93 6.62 -10.32 11.68
N GLN A 94 5.92 -10.69 12.74
CA GLN A 94 4.76 -9.92 13.21
C GLN A 94 5.13 -8.58 13.86
N SER A 95 6.42 -8.33 14.10
CA SER A 95 6.92 -7.08 14.66
C SER A 95 6.87 -5.95 13.64
N HIS A 96 6.51 -4.75 14.07
CA HIS A 96 6.63 -3.53 13.26
C HIS A 96 8.08 -3.05 13.07
N TYR A 97 9.04 -3.67 13.78
CA TYR A 97 10.49 -3.45 13.61
C TYR A 97 11.17 -4.50 12.71
N ALA A 98 10.41 -5.24 11.91
CA ALA A 98 10.96 -6.25 10.98
C ALA A 98 10.90 -5.79 9.50
N LEU A 99 10.83 -4.49 9.26
CA LEU A 99 10.85 -3.90 7.93
C LEU A 99 12.26 -3.93 7.34
N ARG A 100 12.36 -4.25 6.05
CA ARG A 100 13.59 -4.06 5.26
C ARG A 100 13.52 -2.72 4.54
N ALA A 101 14.49 -1.84 4.79
CA ALA A 101 14.55 -0.50 4.19
C ALA A 101 14.57 -0.56 2.66
N SER A 102 15.27 -1.53 2.08
CA SER A 102 15.31 -1.76 0.63
C SER A 102 13.92 -2.01 0.04
N ASN A 103 13.02 -2.70 0.75
CA ASN A 103 11.63 -2.90 0.31
C ASN A 103 10.80 -1.63 0.45
N TYR A 104 10.98 -0.88 1.53
CA TYR A 104 10.28 0.38 1.76
C TYR A 104 10.65 1.43 0.72
N ASN A 105 11.93 1.58 0.43
CA ASN A 105 12.45 2.57 -0.52
C ASN A 105 12.03 2.31 -1.98
N LYS A 106 11.46 1.14 -2.30
CA LYS A 106 10.84 0.82 -3.59
C LYS A 106 9.41 1.35 -3.73
N LEU A 107 8.83 2.00 -2.70
CA LEU A 107 7.52 2.66 -2.86
C LEU A 107 7.54 3.66 -4.01
N GLY A 108 6.52 3.57 -4.87
CA GLY A 108 6.42 4.34 -6.10
C GLY A 108 6.99 3.66 -7.35
N SER A 109 7.49 2.43 -7.23
CA SER A 109 8.00 1.64 -8.36
C SER A 109 7.28 0.30 -8.51
N ALA A 110 7.42 -0.33 -9.67
CA ALA A 110 6.97 -1.69 -9.92
C ALA A 110 7.95 -2.68 -9.26
N ALA A 111 7.58 -3.24 -8.10
CA ALA A 111 8.50 -4.01 -7.26
C ALA A 111 7.84 -5.13 -6.46
N SER A 112 6.53 -5.35 -6.59
CA SER A 112 5.82 -6.41 -5.88
C SER A 112 5.64 -7.67 -6.74
N ALA A 113 5.12 -8.72 -6.13
CA ALA A 113 4.69 -9.93 -6.84
C ALA A 113 3.21 -9.84 -7.33
N GLY A 114 2.66 -8.61 -7.41
CA GLY A 114 1.28 -8.36 -7.85
C GLY A 114 0.47 -7.51 -6.87
N CYS A 115 0.70 -7.63 -5.56
CA CYS A 115 0.02 -6.83 -4.55
C CYS A 115 0.32 -5.33 -4.67
N ILE A 116 -0.61 -4.51 -4.18
CA ILE A 116 -0.50 -3.05 -4.16
C ILE A 116 0.02 -2.64 -2.77
N ARG A 117 1.33 -2.41 -2.68
CA ARG A 117 2.03 -2.08 -1.43
C ARG A 117 1.95 -0.59 -1.15
N MET A 118 1.72 -0.24 0.12
CA MET A 118 1.51 1.12 0.61
C MET A 118 2.34 1.37 1.88
N THR A 119 2.36 2.61 2.37
CA THR A 119 2.80 2.88 3.74
C THR A 119 1.80 2.30 4.74
N VAL A 120 2.22 2.08 6.00
CA VAL A 120 1.33 1.60 7.06
C VAL A 120 0.14 2.54 7.26
N ALA A 121 0.37 3.86 7.27
CA ALA A 121 -0.71 4.83 7.45
C ALA A 121 -1.71 4.81 6.30
N ASP A 122 -1.25 4.66 5.05
CA ASP A 122 -2.14 4.63 3.89
C ASP A 122 -2.93 3.32 3.82
N ALA A 123 -2.27 2.18 4.09
CA ALA A 123 -2.93 0.89 4.14
C ALA A 123 -3.98 0.82 5.25
N LYS A 124 -3.64 1.36 6.45
CA LYS A 124 -4.59 1.45 7.55
C LYS A 124 -5.77 2.34 7.22
N TRP A 125 -5.53 3.50 6.62
CA TRP A 125 -6.59 4.41 6.20
C TRP A 125 -7.54 3.72 5.21
N LEU A 126 -7.01 3.06 4.18
CA LEU A 126 -7.83 2.31 3.24
C LEU A 126 -8.58 1.17 3.91
N TYR A 127 -7.93 0.43 4.80
CA TYR A 127 -8.54 -0.63 5.58
C TYR A 127 -9.72 -0.11 6.43
N ASP A 128 -9.58 1.04 7.07
CA ASP A 128 -10.61 1.61 7.95
C ASP A 128 -11.80 2.17 7.16
N TYR A 129 -11.54 2.87 6.05
CA TYR A 129 -12.56 3.68 5.36
C TYR A 129 -13.14 3.07 4.08
N ALA A 130 -12.42 2.21 3.38
CA ALA A 130 -12.98 1.52 2.22
C ALA A 130 -13.75 0.27 2.69
N ALA A 131 -15.07 0.30 2.61
CA ALA A 131 -15.92 -0.82 2.99
C ALA A 131 -15.75 -2.02 2.03
N VAL A 132 -16.16 -3.21 2.47
CA VAL A 132 -16.37 -4.35 1.55
C VAL A 132 -17.41 -3.96 0.52
N GLY A 133 -17.15 -4.25 -0.76
CA GLY A 133 -17.95 -3.77 -1.88
C GLY A 133 -17.44 -2.46 -2.52
N SER A 134 -16.52 -1.73 -1.87
CA SER A 134 -15.92 -0.52 -2.48
C SER A 134 -15.29 -0.86 -3.82
N SER A 135 -15.64 -0.08 -4.86
CA SER A 135 -15.11 -0.25 -6.21
C SER A 135 -13.62 0.04 -6.28
N VAL A 136 -12.89 -0.78 -7.03
CA VAL A 136 -11.46 -0.64 -7.28
C VAL A 136 -11.24 -0.69 -8.79
N LYS A 137 -10.72 0.38 -9.36
CA LYS A 137 -10.31 0.45 -10.77
C LYS A 137 -8.80 0.48 -10.86
N ILE A 138 -8.21 -0.50 -11.55
CA ILE A 138 -6.78 -0.59 -11.79
C ILE A 138 -6.54 -0.29 -13.26
N GLU A 139 -5.85 0.81 -13.52
CA GLU A 139 -5.59 1.32 -14.86
C GLU A 139 -4.09 1.51 -15.08
N LYS A 140 -3.68 1.52 -16.35
CA LYS A 140 -2.32 1.92 -16.72
C LYS A 140 -2.10 3.39 -16.34
N GLY A 141 -1.17 3.64 -15.42
CA GLY A 141 -0.89 4.98 -14.93
C GLY A 141 -0.22 5.87 -15.97
N ASN A 142 -0.38 7.17 -15.81
CA ASN A 142 0.35 8.18 -16.55
C ASN A 142 1.06 9.12 -15.56
N SER A 143 2.38 8.96 -15.43
CA SER A 143 3.19 9.75 -14.51
C SER A 143 3.25 11.25 -14.83
N LYS A 144 2.92 11.63 -16.08
CA LYS A 144 2.87 13.04 -16.53
C LYS A 144 1.54 13.73 -16.21
N LYS A 145 0.52 12.96 -15.81
CA LYS A 145 -0.81 13.47 -15.45
C LYS A 145 -1.20 12.96 -14.07
N PRO A 146 -0.64 13.49 -12.99
CA PRO A 146 -1.10 13.18 -11.65
C PRO A 146 -2.57 13.60 -11.53
N GLY A 147 -3.32 12.89 -10.68
CA GLY A 147 -4.71 13.26 -10.41
C GLY A 147 -4.85 14.61 -9.70
N PRO A 148 -6.08 15.07 -9.44
CA PRO A 148 -6.38 16.40 -8.93
C PRO A 148 -5.72 16.74 -7.57
N LEU A 149 -5.36 15.73 -6.78
CA LEU A 149 -4.62 15.93 -5.52
C LEU A 149 -3.09 15.91 -5.70
N GLY A 150 -2.61 15.88 -6.94
CA GLY A 150 -1.18 15.82 -7.23
C GLY A 150 -0.53 14.48 -6.89
N LYS A 151 0.79 14.45 -6.95
CA LYS A 151 1.60 13.28 -6.60
C LYS A 151 1.78 13.20 -5.08
N ALA A 152 1.48 12.07 -4.49
CA ALA A 152 1.77 11.85 -3.07
C ALA A 152 3.28 11.86 -2.81
N ALA A 153 3.69 12.50 -1.74
CA ALA A 153 5.09 12.50 -1.31
C ALA A 153 5.51 11.10 -0.82
N THR A 154 6.79 10.81 -0.94
CA THR A 154 7.41 9.58 -0.45
C THR A 154 8.43 9.90 0.63
N ILE A 155 8.48 9.05 1.66
CA ILE A 155 9.55 9.08 2.66
C ILE A 155 10.66 8.14 2.16
N LYS A 156 11.91 8.53 2.36
CA LYS A 156 13.08 7.66 2.20
C LYS A 156 13.66 7.35 3.56
N ILE A 157 14.14 6.14 3.72
CA ILE A 157 14.74 5.65 4.97
C ILE A 157 16.13 5.07 4.73
N ALA A 158 17.04 5.27 5.68
CA ALA A 158 18.36 4.65 5.66
C ALA A 158 18.26 3.13 5.89
N GLU A 159 19.26 2.37 5.45
CA GLU A 159 19.29 0.90 5.60
C GLU A 159 19.27 0.46 7.08
N SER A 160 19.69 1.31 8.00
CA SER A 160 19.63 1.06 9.45
C SER A 160 18.23 1.18 10.05
N ILE A 161 17.23 1.65 9.28
CA ILE A 161 15.85 1.79 9.74
C ILE A 161 15.07 0.51 9.40
N ASN A 162 14.46 -0.05 10.41
CA ASN A 162 13.72 -1.31 10.33
C ASN A 162 12.22 -1.18 10.62
N TYR A 163 11.67 0.04 10.49
CA TYR A 163 10.25 0.34 10.71
C TYR A 163 9.71 1.32 9.65
N ASP A 164 8.39 1.34 9.47
CA ASP A 164 7.71 2.34 8.63
C ASP A 164 7.55 3.66 9.42
N PRO A 165 8.10 4.80 8.94
CA PRO A 165 7.97 6.09 9.62
C PRO A 165 6.53 6.59 9.76
N THR A 166 5.59 6.00 9.05
CA THR A 166 4.15 6.34 9.16
C THR A 166 3.40 5.44 10.14
N ASP A 167 4.01 4.35 10.63
CA ASP A 167 3.36 3.40 11.55
C ASP A 167 3.06 4.08 12.89
N PRO A 168 1.78 4.17 13.31
CA PRO A 168 1.41 4.75 14.59
C PRO A 168 1.92 3.93 15.80
N SER A 169 2.23 2.64 15.60
CA SER A 169 2.78 1.77 16.65
C SER A 169 4.25 2.09 16.99
N VAL A 170 4.96 2.80 16.11
CA VAL A 170 6.33 3.24 16.38
C VAL A 170 6.29 4.55 17.19
N PRO A 171 6.99 4.63 18.35
CA PRO A 171 6.99 5.82 19.20
C PRO A 171 7.41 7.08 18.45
N ALA A 172 6.69 8.18 18.67
CA ALA A 172 6.98 9.47 18.04
C ALA A 172 8.40 9.97 18.36
N ALA A 173 8.91 9.69 19.56
CA ALA A 173 10.26 10.04 19.97
C ALA A 173 11.33 9.34 19.12
N THR A 174 11.15 8.05 18.82
CA THR A 174 12.03 7.27 17.93
C THR A 174 12.06 7.89 16.54
N LYS A 175 10.90 8.13 15.95
CA LYS A 175 10.78 8.75 14.60
C LYS A 175 11.43 10.15 14.57
N LYS A 176 11.18 10.97 15.58
CA LYS A 176 11.78 12.32 15.69
C LYS A 176 13.31 12.26 15.82
N LYS A 177 13.85 11.32 16.61
CA LYS A 177 15.29 11.08 16.72
C LYS A 177 15.91 10.73 15.37
N ASP A 178 15.31 9.80 14.65
CA ASP A 178 15.81 9.33 13.35
C ASP A 178 15.69 10.40 12.26
N TYR A 179 14.62 11.20 12.29
CA TYR A 179 14.45 12.35 11.41
C TYR A 179 15.54 13.41 11.63
N LYS A 180 15.80 13.79 12.90
CA LYS A 180 16.87 14.74 13.25
C LYS A 180 18.26 14.25 12.87
N ALA A 181 18.47 12.93 12.90
CA ALA A 181 19.73 12.29 12.49
C ALA A 181 19.85 12.08 10.97
N GLY A 182 18.86 12.52 10.16
CA GLY A 182 18.85 12.35 8.70
C GLY A 182 18.64 10.91 8.24
N ARG A 183 18.23 9.99 9.13
CA ARG A 183 18.01 8.58 8.77
C ARG A 183 16.66 8.31 8.11
N ILE A 184 15.70 9.22 8.27
CA ILE A 184 14.42 9.22 7.56
C ILE A 184 14.15 10.62 7.03
N SER A 185 13.61 10.74 5.81
CA SER A 185 13.32 12.05 5.19
C SER A 185 12.03 12.70 5.73
N GLY A 186 11.23 11.95 6.47
CA GLY A 186 10.00 12.43 7.09
C GLY A 186 9.34 11.36 7.93
N TYR A 187 8.31 11.72 8.67
CA TYR A 187 7.51 10.78 9.47
C TYR A 187 6.11 11.31 9.74
N MET A 188 5.22 10.43 10.18
CA MET A 188 3.90 10.79 10.66
C MET A 188 3.86 10.76 12.19
N THR A 189 3.34 11.83 12.81
CA THR A 189 3.11 11.88 14.25
C THR A 189 1.96 10.97 14.65
N SER A 190 1.80 10.69 15.95
CA SER A 190 0.65 9.92 16.48
C SER A 190 -0.71 10.57 16.19
N LYS A 191 -0.74 11.89 16.00
CA LYS A 191 -1.93 12.65 15.61
C LYS A 191 -2.14 12.75 14.10
N GLY A 192 -1.40 11.99 13.28
CA GLY A 192 -1.51 11.98 11.83
C GLY A 192 -0.87 13.17 11.11
N LYS A 193 -0.18 14.08 11.82
CA LYS A 193 0.51 15.20 11.19
C LYS A 193 1.79 14.71 10.49
N LYS A 194 1.97 15.13 9.23
CA LYS A 194 3.18 14.89 8.45
C LYS A 194 4.30 15.86 8.85
N VAL A 195 5.53 15.35 8.92
CA VAL A 195 6.74 16.11 9.20
C VAL A 195 7.81 15.73 8.18
N GLY A 196 8.37 16.69 7.46
CA GLY A 196 9.47 16.51 6.51
C GLY A 196 9.09 16.01 5.12
N TYR A 197 7.80 15.84 4.82
CA TYR A 197 7.33 15.40 3.48
C TYR A 197 5.93 15.88 3.17
#